data_d36a3357556e2b3c842a3c3c748a43e9
#
_entry.id   d36a3357556e2b3c842a3c3c748a43e9
#
_cell.length_a   1.000
_cell.length_b   1.000
_cell.length_c   1.000
_cell.angle_alpha   90.00
_cell.angle_beta   90.00
_cell.angle_gamma   90.00
#
_symmetry.space_group_name_H-M   'P 1'
#
loop_
_entity.id
_entity.type
_entity.pdbx_description
1 polymer ?
#
loop_
_entity_poly.entity_id
_entity_poly.type
_entity_poly.pdbx_seq_one_letter_code
_entity_poly.pdbx_strand_id
1 'polypeptide(L)'
;MREGPDPFGVRDSIETTAGKATIYRLGKLEEKGFEGISLLPYSIRILLESLLRHADTQKKTITVEDVEALARWSPENISEKDIPFIPSRVIMQDFTGVPAVVDLAALRSAMERLGGDPAKINPVIPADLVIDHSVQVDSYGTAYSLGENEKKEFERNRERYTVLRWAQKAFDNFRVCLLYTSDAADDSLRVDLGG
;
A
#
# COMPACT_ATOMS: atom_id res chain seq x y z
N MET A 1 11.85 10.05 -3.88
CA MET A 1 10.89 9.65 -4.96
C MET A 1 11.26 10.41 -6.22
N ARG A 2 11.38 9.76 -7.36
CA ARG A 2 11.51 10.46 -8.65
C ARG A 2 10.18 11.14 -8.93
N GLU A 3 10.22 12.43 -9.24
CA GLU A 3 9.03 13.17 -9.66
C GLU A 3 8.51 12.57 -10.96
N GLY A 4 7.29 12.03 -10.94
CA GLY A 4 6.62 11.52 -12.14
C GLY A 4 6.20 12.65 -13.07
N PRO A 5 5.78 12.34 -14.31
CA PRO A 5 5.22 13.33 -15.22
C PRO A 5 3.98 14.00 -14.62
N ASP A 6 3.74 15.24 -14.99
CA ASP A 6 2.57 16.02 -14.60
C ASP A 6 1.93 16.62 -15.85
N PRO A 7 1.22 15.82 -16.66
CA PRO A 7 0.69 16.29 -17.94
C PRO A 7 -0.35 17.40 -17.79
N PHE A 8 -0.97 17.52 -16.62
CA PHE A 8 -1.97 18.56 -16.33
C PHE A 8 -1.40 19.76 -15.57
N GLY A 9 -0.14 19.74 -15.13
CA GLY A 9 0.46 20.84 -14.36
C GLY A 9 -0.26 21.14 -13.05
N VAL A 10 -0.82 20.12 -12.41
CA VAL A 10 -1.61 20.25 -11.17
C VAL A 10 -0.79 19.98 -9.91
N ARG A 11 0.45 19.50 -10.08
CA ARG A 11 1.35 19.29 -8.96
C ARG A 11 1.66 20.58 -8.24
N ASP A 12 1.70 20.48 -6.92
CA ASP A 12 1.97 21.59 -6.02
C ASP A 12 2.62 21.06 -4.74
N SER A 13 2.95 21.92 -3.82
CA SER A 13 3.50 21.56 -2.54
C SER A 13 2.86 22.33 -1.40
N ILE A 14 2.78 21.69 -0.25
CA ILE A 14 2.37 22.32 1.01
C ILE A 14 3.43 22.09 2.06
N GLU A 15 3.57 23.04 2.97
CA GLU A 15 4.35 22.86 4.19
C GLU A 15 3.50 22.15 5.25
N THR A 16 4.07 21.13 5.87
CA THR A 16 3.43 20.37 6.95
C THR A 16 4.36 20.32 8.16
N THR A 17 3.86 19.88 9.29
CA THR A 17 4.70 19.66 10.50
C THR A 17 5.80 18.62 10.28
N ALA A 18 5.63 17.71 9.31
CA ALA A 18 6.62 16.70 8.93
C ALA A 18 7.54 17.16 7.77
N GLY A 19 7.40 18.43 7.31
CA GLY A 19 8.15 18.99 6.19
C GLY A 19 7.30 19.22 4.95
N LYS A 20 7.96 19.48 3.83
CA LYS A 20 7.31 19.78 2.55
C LYS A 20 6.68 18.52 1.94
N ALA A 21 5.38 18.57 1.64
CA ALA A 21 4.65 17.51 0.99
C ALA A 21 4.20 17.89 -0.41
N THR A 22 4.30 16.96 -1.36
CA THR A 22 3.78 17.11 -2.72
C THR A 22 2.30 16.76 -2.75
N ILE A 23 1.48 17.64 -3.32
CA ILE A 23 0.05 17.46 -3.53
C ILE A 23 -0.31 17.61 -5.00
N TYR A 24 -1.51 17.18 -5.38
CA TYR A 24 -2.10 17.39 -6.69
C TYR A 24 -3.39 18.20 -6.52
N ARG A 25 -3.33 19.49 -6.91
CA ARG A 25 -4.45 20.43 -6.71
C ARG A 25 -5.50 20.23 -7.79
N LEU A 26 -6.59 19.56 -7.43
CA LEU A 26 -7.70 19.31 -8.35
C LEU A 26 -8.30 20.59 -8.91
N GLY A 27 -8.36 21.67 -8.13
CA GLY A 27 -8.87 22.96 -8.58
C GLY A 27 -8.13 23.55 -9.79
N LYS A 28 -6.86 23.20 -10.00
CA LYS A 28 -6.12 23.60 -11.21
C LYS A 28 -6.65 22.97 -12.49
N LEU A 29 -7.44 21.89 -12.41
CA LEU A 29 -8.14 21.34 -13.57
C LEU A 29 -9.24 22.28 -14.06
N GLU A 30 -9.90 23.01 -13.17
CA GLU A 30 -10.93 23.99 -13.56
C GLU A 30 -10.33 25.12 -14.41
N GLU A 31 -9.09 25.54 -14.11
CA GLU A 31 -8.33 26.51 -14.92
C GLU A 31 -8.00 25.99 -16.32
N LYS A 32 -8.06 24.67 -16.51
CA LYS A 32 -7.79 23.97 -17.79
C LYS A 32 -9.07 23.58 -18.54
N GLY A 33 -10.23 24.04 -18.09
CA GLY A 33 -11.52 23.81 -18.75
C GLY A 33 -12.27 22.56 -18.32
N PHE A 34 -11.91 21.97 -17.18
CA PHE A 34 -12.69 20.90 -16.54
C PHE A 34 -13.60 21.53 -15.48
N GLU A 35 -14.80 21.90 -15.86
CA GLU A 35 -15.75 22.57 -14.97
C GLU A 35 -16.32 21.63 -13.92
N GLY A 36 -16.61 22.15 -12.73
CA GLY A 36 -17.34 21.42 -11.68
C GLY A 36 -16.53 20.40 -10.90
N ILE A 37 -15.20 20.41 -10.97
CA ILE A 37 -14.32 19.50 -10.21
C ILE A 37 -14.58 19.60 -8.69
N SER A 38 -14.82 20.81 -8.20
CA SER A 38 -15.14 21.07 -6.79
C SER A 38 -16.50 20.52 -6.36
N LEU A 39 -17.39 20.25 -7.30
CA LEU A 39 -18.73 19.67 -7.06
C LEU A 39 -18.75 18.13 -7.15
N LEU A 40 -17.70 17.52 -7.66
CA LEU A 40 -17.59 16.05 -7.74
C LEU A 40 -17.68 15.42 -6.32
N PRO A 41 -18.32 14.26 -6.18
CA PRO A 41 -18.28 13.49 -4.94
C PRO A 41 -16.84 13.26 -4.43
N TYR A 42 -16.65 13.23 -3.12
CA TYR A 42 -15.31 13.03 -2.54
C TYR A 42 -14.63 11.74 -3.05
N SER A 43 -15.38 10.65 -3.20
CA SER A 43 -14.87 9.40 -3.75
C SER A 43 -14.31 9.56 -5.17
N ILE A 44 -15.02 10.30 -6.02
CA ILE A 44 -14.57 10.58 -7.40
C ILE A 44 -13.33 11.48 -7.38
N ARG A 45 -13.28 12.49 -6.50
CA ARG A 45 -12.09 13.35 -6.35
C ARG A 45 -10.86 12.58 -5.87
N ILE A 46 -11.01 11.61 -4.97
CA ILE A 46 -9.92 10.75 -4.51
C ILE A 46 -9.39 9.89 -5.66
N LEU A 47 -10.29 9.28 -6.43
CA LEU A 47 -9.89 8.50 -7.62
C LEU A 47 -9.22 9.39 -8.67
N LEU A 48 -9.75 10.58 -8.92
CA LEU A 48 -9.17 11.54 -9.86
C LEU A 48 -7.76 11.98 -9.44
N GLU A 49 -7.53 12.26 -8.16
CA GLU A 49 -6.21 12.55 -7.64
C GLU A 49 -5.24 11.36 -7.81
N SER A 50 -5.72 10.14 -7.58
CA SER A 50 -4.94 8.93 -7.81
C SER A 50 -4.52 8.77 -9.28
N LEU A 51 -5.42 9.04 -10.23
CA LEU A 51 -5.09 9.05 -11.65
C LEU A 51 -4.03 10.10 -11.98
N LEU A 52 -4.20 11.33 -11.50
CA LEU A 52 -3.26 12.44 -11.72
C LEU A 52 -1.85 12.14 -11.19
N ARG A 53 -1.74 11.45 -10.07
CA ARG A 53 -0.45 11.04 -9.49
C ARG A 53 0.32 10.05 -10.35
N HIS A 54 -0.39 9.26 -11.15
CA HIS A 54 0.16 8.15 -11.92
C HIS A 54 0.01 8.33 -13.43
N ALA A 55 -0.64 9.41 -13.86
CA ALA A 55 -0.81 9.69 -15.29
C ALA A 55 0.55 9.85 -15.97
N ASP A 56 0.83 8.95 -16.90
CA ASP A 56 2.08 8.93 -17.67
C ASP A 56 1.76 8.78 -19.14
N THR A 57 2.24 9.72 -19.93
CA THR A 57 2.10 9.71 -21.38
C THR A 57 2.88 8.55 -22.04
N GLN A 58 3.82 7.94 -21.33
CA GLN A 58 4.71 6.90 -21.89
C GLN A 58 4.36 5.48 -21.45
N LYS A 59 3.82 5.27 -20.24
CA LYS A 59 3.65 3.92 -19.65
C LYS A 59 2.32 3.25 -19.90
N LYS A 60 1.34 3.91 -20.51
CA LYS A 60 0.01 3.37 -20.90
C LYS A 60 -0.84 2.70 -19.78
N THR A 61 -0.42 2.74 -18.52
CA THR A 61 -1.20 2.15 -17.43
C THR A 61 -2.32 3.08 -17.00
N ILE A 62 -2.01 4.36 -16.86
CA ILE A 62 -2.99 5.42 -16.62
C ILE A 62 -2.71 6.51 -17.63
N THR A 63 -3.67 6.80 -18.48
CA THR A 63 -3.54 7.72 -19.60
C THR A 63 -4.15 9.10 -19.28
N VAL A 64 -3.85 10.07 -20.11
CA VAL A 64 -4.48 11.40 -20.04
C VAL A 64 -5.99 11.28 -20.22
N GLU A 65 -6.43 10.41 -21.14
CA GLU A 65 -7.84 10.15 -21.43
C GLU A 65 -8.60 9.54 -20.24
N ASP A 66 -7.94 8.76 -19.38
CA ASP A 66 -8.54 8.24 -18.15
C ASP A 66 -8.83 9.36 -17.15
N VAL A 67 -7.87 10.29 -17.02
CA VAL A 67 -8.05 11.48 -16.17
C VAL A 67 -9.17 12.36 -16.70
N GLU A 68 -9.19 12.64 -18.00
CA GLU A 68 -10.21 13.47 -18.62
C GLU A 68 -11.62 12.86 -18.50
N ALA A 69 -11.73 11.54 -18.72
CA ALA A 69 -12.99 10.83 -18.58
C ALA A 69 -13.55 10.95 -17.15
N LEU A 70 -12.69 10.76 -16.13
CA LEU A 70 -13.11 10.86 -14.74
C LEU A 70 -13.35 12.30 -14.30
N ALA A 71 -12.60 13.26 -14.81
CA ALA A 71 -12.81 14.70 -14.53
C ALA A 71 -14.16 15.20 -15.05
N ARG A 72 -14.70 14.58 -16.10
CA ARG A 72 -16.02 14.86 -16.69
C ARG A 72 -17.14 13.95 -16.18
N TRP A 73 -16.89 13.23 -15.09
CA TRP A 73 -17.88 12.32 -14.52
C TRP A 73 -19.18 13.07 -14.14
N SER A 74 -20.31 12.48 -14.44
CA SER A 74 -21.64 12.96 -14.09
C SER A 74 -22.54 11.77 -13.74
N PRO A 75 -23.45 11.88 -12.76
CA PRO A 75 -24.38 10.81 -12.43
C PRO A 75 -25.37 10.49 -13.56
N GLU A 76 -25.61 11.45 -14.47
CA GLU A 76 -26.48 11.26 -15.63
C GLU A 76 -25.78 10.55 -16.80
N ASN A 77 -24.43 10.55 -16.81
CA ASN A 77 -23.64 9.97 -17.89
C ASN A 77 -22.49 9.14 -17.31
N ILE A 78 -22.82 7.95 -16.80
CA ILE A 78 -21.84 7.03 -16.24
C ILE A 78 -21.14 6.31 -17.39
N SER A 79 -19.84 6.47 -17.48
CA SER A 79 -19.01 5.72 -18.42
C SER A 79 -18.93 4.25 -18.02
N GLU A 80 -19.07 3.34 -19.00
CA GLU A 80 -18.81 1.91 -18.81
C GLU A 80 -17.31 1.56 -18.80
N LYS A 81 -16.44 2.56 -18.97
CA LYS A 81 -14.99 2.36 -18.98
C LYS A 81 -14.47 2.09 -17.56
N ASP A 82 -13.68 1.03 -17.41
CA ASP A 82 -12.95 0.75 -16.18
C ASP A 82 -11.99 1.86 -15.82
N ILE A 83 -11.95 2.22 -14.55
CA ILE A 83 -11.01 3.21 -14.03
C ILE A 83 -9.78 2.47 -13.51
N PRO A 84 -8.60 2.66 -14.09
CA PRO A 84 -7.37 2.08 -13.55
C PRO A 84 -7.08 2.68 -12.18
N PHE A 85 -6.75 1.83 -11.21
CA PHE A 85 -6.52 2.24 -9.84
C PHE A 85 -5.19 1.68 -9.32
N ILE A 86 -4.35 2.57 -8.79
CA ILE A 86 -3.11 2.21 -8.11
C ILE A 86 -3.23 2.70 -6.66
N PRO A 87 -3.44 1.80 -5.69
CA PRO A 87 -3.49 2.18 -4.29
C PRO A 87 -2.12 2.65 -3.81
N SER A 88 -2.09 3.55 -2.84
CA SER A 88 -0.84 4.01 -2.22
C SER A 88 -0.22 2.95 -1.31
N ARG A 89 -1.04 2.02 -0.81
CA ARG A 89 -0.64 0.94 0.10
C ARG A 89 -1.64 -0.21 0.01
N VAL A 90 -1.13 -1.43 0.21
CA VAL A 90 -1.94 -2.65 0.39
C VAL A 90 -1.80 -3.11 1.84
N ILE A 91 -2.92 -3.34 2.51
CA ILE A 91 -2.94 -3.93 3.85
C ILE A 91 -3.42 -5.37 3.70
N MET A 92 -2.64 -6.30 4.25
CA MET A 92 -2.95 -7.73 4.24
C MET A 92 -3.05 -8.23 5.68
N GLN A 93 -4.05 -9.05 5.96
CA GLN A 93 -4.08 -9.81 7.20
C GLN A 93 -3.19 -11.05 7.03
N ASP A 94 -2.75 -11.66 8.14
CA ASP A 94 -1.72 -12.72 8.11
C ASP A 94 -2.17 -14.01 7.40
N PHE A 95 -3.45 -14.39 7.46
CA PHE A 95 -3.95 -15.58 6.76
C PHE A 95 -3.93 -15.44 5.23
N THR A 96 -4.12 -14.24 4.71
CA THR A 96 -4.06 -13.96 3.26
C THR A 96 -2.69 -13.46 2.83
N GLY A 97 -1.98 -12.77 3.73
CA GLY A 97 -0.67 -12.18 3.46
C GLY A 97 0.46 -13.20 3.41
N VAL A 98 0.45 -14.24 4.27
CA VAL A 98 1.48 -15.28 4.23
C VAL A 98 1.49 -16.03 2.91
N PRO A 99 0.36 -16.50 2.35
CA PRO A 99 0.33 -17.06 0.99
C PRO A 99 0.88 -16.12 -0.08
N ALA A 100 0.53 -14.84 -0.05
CA ALA A 100 1.06 -13.85 -1.00
C ALA A 100 2.59 -13.71 -0.90
N VAL A 101 3.16 -13.75 0.30
CA VAL A 101 4.61 -13.77 0.51
C VAL A 101 5.25 -15.04 -0.06
N VAL A 102 4.60 -16.19 0.10
CA VAL A 102 5.07 -17.46 -0.48
C VAL A 102 5.07 -17.39 -2.01
N ASP A 103 4.04 -16.80 -2.61
CA ASP A 103 3.98 -16.58 -4.07
C ASP A 103 5.12 -15.68 -4.55
N LEU A 104 5.41 -14.58 -3.85
CA LEU A 104 6.56 -13.73 -4.16
C LEU A 104 7.90 -14.48 -4.04
N ALA A 105 8.05 -15.34 -3.04
CA ALA A 105 9.22 -16.19 -2.88
C ALA A 105 9.35 -17.19 -4.04
N ALA A 106 8.23 -17.81 -4.44
CA ALA A 106 8.20 -18.72 -5.59
C ALA A 106 8.56 -18.01 -6.90
N LEU A 107 8.09 -16.76 -7.09
CA LEU A 107 8.48 -15.93 -8.24
C LEU A 107 9.98 -15.62 -8.24
N ARG A 108 10.61 -15.36 -7.08
CA ARG A 108 12.07 -15.19 -6.99
C ARG A 108 12.81 -16.45 -7.43
N SER A 109 12.38 -17.60 -6.93
CA SER A 109 12.97 -18.89 -7.34
C SER A 109 12.77 -19.18 -8.83
N ALA A 110 11.62 -18.82 -9.39
CA ALA A 110 11.38 -18.94 -10.82
C ALA A 110 12.29 -17.99 -11.64
N MET A 111 12.43 -16.76 -11.19
CA MET A 111 13.31 -15.76 -11.83
C MET A 111 14.77 -16.25 -11.87
N GLU A 112 15.26 -16.82 -10.76
CA GLU A 112 16.60 -17.40 -10.69
C GLU A 112 16.79 -18.56 -11.67
N ARG A 113 15.83 -19.51 -11.73
CA ARG A 113 15.85 -20.63 -12.69
C ARG A 113 15.86 -20.17 -14.16
N LEU A 114 15.25 -19.02 -14.44
CA LEU A 114 15.22 -18.41 -15.76
C LEU A 114 16.46 -17.55 -16.07
N GLY A 115 17.44 -17.50 -15.15
CA GLY A 115 18.66 -16.70 -15.32
C GLY A 115 18.47 -15.19 -15.12
N GLY A 116 17.35 -14.77 -14.55
CA GLY A 116 17.07 -13.38 -14.20
C GLY A 116 17.55 -13.04 -12.79
N ASP A 117 17.40 -11.78 -12.42
CA ASP A 117 17.75 -11.26 -11.09
C ASP A 117 16.55 -11.38 -10.12
N PRO A 118 16.62 -12.28 -9.11
CA PRO A 118 15.53 -12.46 -8.14
C PRO A 118 15.23 -11.19 -7.32
N ALA A 119 16.20 -10.31 -7.11
CA ALA A 119 16.03 -9.08 -6.35
C ALA A 119 15.06 -8.07 -7.01
N LYS A 120 14.74 -8.26 -8.28
CA LYS A 120 13.73 -7.47 -8.99
C LYS A 120 12.29 -7.82 -8.60
N ILE A 121 12.07 -8.98 -8.00
CA ILE A 121 10.75 -9.41 -7.54
C ILE A 121 10.50 -8.83 -6.15
N ASN A 122 9.69 -7.79 -6.10
CA ASN A 122 9.27 -7.08 -4.89
C ASN A 122 7.80 -6.64 -5.05
N PRO A 123 7.08 -6.37 -3.98
CA PRO A 123 5.80 -5.68 -4.06
C PRO A 123 5.95 -4.35 -4.81
N VAL A 124 5.16 -4.16 -5.86
CA VAL A 124 5.19 -2.93 -6.68
C VAL A 124 4.67 -1.73 -5.87
N ILE A 125 3.77 -2.00 -4.94
CA ILE A 125 3.12 -1.04 -4.04
C ILE A 125 3.52 -1.42 -2.62
N PRO A 126 3.77 -0.45 -1.72
CA PRO A 126 4.01 -0.74 -0.31
C PRO A 126 2.93 -1.67 0.26
N ALA A 127 3.34 -2.78 0.83
CA ALA A 127 2.47 -3.81 1.38
C ALA A 127 2.77 -4.02 2.86
N ASP A 128 1.75 -3.85 3.69
CA ASP A 128 1.83 -4.10 5.13
C ASP A 128 1.05 -5.38 5.46
N LEU A 129 1.74 -6.35 6.04
CA LEU A 129 1.11 -7.52 6.61
C LEU A 129 0.86 -7.26 8.09
N VAL A 130 -0.40 -7.24 8.49
CA VAL A 130 -0.82 -7.00 9.86
C VAL A 130 -1.14 -8.33 10.52
N ILE A 131 -0.41 -8.64 11.59
CA ILE A 131 -0.63 -9.83 12.38
C ILE A 131 -1.78 -9.56 13.33
N ASP A 132 -2.86 -10.34 13.19
CA ASP A 132 -3.97 -10.35 14.13
C ASP A 132 -3.63 -11.31 15.27
N HIS A 133 -3.32 -10.73 16.43
CA HIS A 133 -3.01 -11.50 17.62
C HIS A 133 -4.27 -12.07 18.26
N SER A 134 -4.68 -13.23 17.84
CA SER A 134 -5.53 -14.08 18.67
C SER A 134 -4.64 -14.98 19.54
N VAL A 135 -4.15 -14.45 20.65
CA VAL A 135 -3.33 -15.21 21.59
C VAL A 135 -4.20 -16.19 22.33
N GLN A 136 -3.88 -17.48 22.22
CA GLN A 136 -4.52 -18.48 23.07
C GLN A 136 -4.01 -18.32 24.51
N VAL A 137 -4.93 -18.16 25.45
CA VAL A 137 -4.59 -18.04 26.87
C VAL A 137 -4.41 -19.44 27.46
N ASP A 138 -3.17 -19.85 27.69
CA ASP A 138 -2.81 -21.14 28.31
C ASP A 138 -2.63 -21.01 29.83
N SER A 139 -2.18 -19.86 30.30
CA SER A 139 -1.95 -19.53 31.68
C SER A 139 -2.67 -18.24 32.05
N TYR A 140 -3.27 -18.20 33.25
CA TYR A 140 -4.02 -17.05 33.73
C TYR A 140 -3.92 -16.89 35.25
N GLY A 141 -4.26 -15.70 35.73
CA GLY A 141 -4.41 -15.41 37.16
C GLY A 141 -3.10 -15.31 37.94
N THR A 142 -1.93 -15.26 37.28
CA THR A 142 -0.63 -15.09 37.94
C THR A 142 0.18 -13.97 37.30
N ALA A 143 1.17 -13.44 38.02
CA ALA A 143 2.08 -12.43 37.49
C ALA A 143 2.95 -12.92 36.33
N TYR A 144 3.09 -14.23 36.16
CA TYR A 144 3.92 -14.87 35.14
C TYR A 144 3.12 -15.27 33.88
N SER A 145 1.79 -15.25 33.96
CA SER A 145 0.90 -15.74 32.89
C SER A 145 1.14 -15.07 31.55
N LEU A 146 1.43 -13.76 31.53
CA LEU A 146 1.73 -13.05 30.30
C LEU A 146 2.95 -13.64 29.60
N GLY A 147 4.08 -13.72 30.29
CA GLY A 147 5.31 -14.26 29.71
C GLY A 147 5.23 -15.72 29.29
N GLU A 148 4.43 -16.54 30.01
CA GLU A 148 4.17 -17.93 29.61
C GLU A 148 3.35 -18.01 28.31
N ASN A 149 2.34 -17.17 28.16
CA ASN A 149 1.50 -17.13 26.97
C ASN A 149 2.29 -16.60 25.75
N GLU A 150 3.10 -15.54 25.93
CA GLU A 150 3.98 -15.04 24.88
C GLU A 150 4.95 -16.12 24.39
N LYS A 151 5.63 -16.79 25.31
CA LYS A 151 6.56 -17.87 24.95
C LYS A 151 5.88 -18.96 24.14
N LYS A 152 4.71 -19.42 24.55
CA LYS A 152 3.94 -20.44 23.84
C LYS A 152 3.46 -19.98 22.48
N GLU A 153 3.06 -18.70 22.36
CA GLU A 153 2.69 -18.10 21.08
C GLU A 153 3.84 -18.13 20.08
N PHE A 154 5.05 -17.74 20.50
CA PHE A 154 6.24 -17.80 19.65
C PHE A 154 6.64 -19.23 19.30
N GLU A 155 6.53 -20.16 20.23
CA GLU A 155 6.82 -21.58 19.98
C GLU A 155 5.85 -22.18 18.94
N ARG A 156 4.54 -21.92 19.06
CA ARG A 156 3.50 -22.40 18.14
C ARG A 156 3.63 -21.83 16.73
N ASN A 157 4.00 -20.58 16.63
CA ASN A 157 4.04 -19.82 15.37
C ASN A 157 5.46 -19.62 14.83
N ARG A 158 6.43 -20.36 15.32
CA ARG A 158 7.86 -20.17 15.00
C ARG A 158 8.13 -20.15 13.50
N GLU A 159 7.56 -21.07 12.75
CA GLU A 159 7.76 -21.15 11.30
C GLU A 159 7.18 -19.91 10.60
N ARG A 160 5.96 -19.51 10.97
CA ARG A 160 5.30 -18.31 10.43
C ARG A 160 6.13 -17.06 10.68
N TYR A 161 6.55 -16.84 11.91
CA TYR A 161 7.38 -15.66 12.25
C TYR A 161 8.74 -15.70 11.57
N THR A 162 9.34 -16.86 11.39
CA THR A 162 10.58 -17.00 10.64
C THR A 162 10.43 -16.59 9.18
N VAL A 163 9.35 -17.02 8.52
CA VAL A 163 9.04 -16.63 7.13
C VAL A 163 8.76 -15.14 7.02
N LEU A 164 7.97 -14.58 7.94
CA LEU A 164 7.63 -13.16 7.93
C LEU A 164 8.87 -12.27 8.16
N ARG A 165 9.74 -12.65 9.11
CA ARG A 165 11.02 -11.96 9.35
C ARG A 165 11.93 -12.00 8.12
N TRP A 166 12.02 -13.15 7.47
CA TRP A 166 12.77 -13.28 6.23
C TRP A 166 12.20 -12.36 5.16
N ALA A 167 10.88 -12.38 4.95
CA ALA A 167 10.21 -11.56 3.94
C ALA A 167 10.44 -10.08 4.15
N GLN A 168 10.35 -9.58 5.39
CA GLN A 168 10.60 -8.18 5.72
C GLN A 168 12.05 -7.74 5.42
N LYS A 169 13.02 -8.67 5.45
CA LYS A 169 14.41 -8.40 5.08
C LYS A 169 14.70 -8.60 3.60
N ALA A 170 13.96 -9.52 2.97
CA ALA A 170 14.20 -9.93 1.59
C ALA A 170 13.50 -9.04 0.57
N PHE A 171 12.33 -8.50 0.89
CA PHE A 171 11.54 -7.69 -0.03
C PHE A 171 11.63 -6.21 0.31
N ASP A 172 11.83 -5.39 -0.71
CA ASP A 172 11.55 -3.96 -0.64
C ASP A 172 10.03 -3.73 -0.61
N ASN A 173 9.59 -2.61 -0.05
CA ASN A 173 8.17 -2.26 0.04
C ASN A 173 7.30 -3.27 0.81
N PHE A 174 7.88 -4.10 1.66
CA PHE A 174 7.15 -5.06 2.49
C PHE A 174 7.44 -4.84 3.97
N ARG A 175 6.38 -4.81 4.76
CA ARG A 175 6.46 -4.58 6.20
C ARG A 175 5.53 -5.53 6.95
N VAL A 176 5.95 -5.95 8.14
CA VAL A 176 5.12 -6.73 9.08
C VAL A 176 4.87 -5.89 10.32
N CYS A 177 3.65 -5.81 10.79
CA CYS A 177 3.26 -5.05 11.97
C CYS A 177 2.19 -5.78 12.79
N LEU A 178 2.03 -5.34 14.04
CA LEU A 178 1.01 -5.86 14.95
C LEU A 178 -0.27 -5.03 14.84
N LEU A 179 -1.43 -5.68 14.93
CA LEU A 179 -2.73 -5.02 14.76
C LEU A 179 -2.92 -3.83 15.72
N TYR A 180 -2.55 -3.99 16.99
CA TYR A 180 -2.75 -2.94 18.01
C TYR A 180 -1.65 -1.87 18.03
N THR A 181 -0.59 -2.04 17.25
CA THR A 181 0.47 -1.04 17.03
C THR A 181 0.36 -0.41 15.66
N SER A 182 -0.54 -0.90 14.82
CA SER A 182 -0.80 -0.42 13.47
C SER A 182 -1.96 0.56 13.49
N ASP A 183 -1.65 1.84 13.59
CA ASP A 183 -2.55 2.87 13.10
C ASP A 183 -2.30 3.00 11.60
N ALA A 184 -3.27 2.67 10.77
CA ALA A 184 -3.15 2.67 9.31
C ALA A 184 -2.75 4.05 8.73
N ALA A 185 -2.91 5.11 9.49
CA ALA A 185 -2.56 6.46 9.10
C ALA A 185 -1.15 6.89 9.57
N ASP A 186 -0.61 6.31 10.66
CA ASP A 186 0.51 6.92 11.40
C ASP A 186 1.63 5.95 11.77
N ASP A 187 1.59 4.70 11.32
CA ASP A 187 2.45 3.66 11.82
C ASP A 187 3.88 3.72 11.30
N SER A 188 4.79 4.08 12.19
CA SER A 188 6.23 3.93 12.03
C SER A 188 6.80 2.71 12.76
N LEU A 189 6.00 1.95 13.51
CA LEU A 189 6.48 0.84 14.33
C LEU A 189 6.70 -0.41 13.47
N ARG A 190 7.94 -0.84 13.38
CA ARG A 190 8.34 -2.11 12.78
C ARG A 190 8.30 -3.19 13.86
N VAL A 191 7.86 -4.38 13.49
CA VAL A 191 8.03 -5.53 14.37
C VAL A 191 9.53 -5.83 14.45
N ASP A 192 10.12 -5.53 15.60
CA ASP A 192 11.45 -6.02 15.93
C ASP A 192 11.30 -7.43 16.53
N LEU A 193 11.52 -8.43 15.69
CA LEU A 193 11.42 -9.84 16.05
C LEU A 193 12.70 -10.34 16.76
N GLY A 194 13.44 -9.43 17.39
CA GLY A 194 14.64 -9.76 18.15
C GLY A 194 15.83 -10.26 17.31
N GLY A 195 17.03 -9.84 17.63
CA GLY A 195 18.30 -10.26 17.01
C GLY A 195 18.68 -11.71 17.27
#